data_6f86f9d5596ed561756ac13772d073f0
#
_entry.id   6f86f9d5596ed561756ac13772d073f0
#
_cell.length_a   1.000
_cell.length_b   1.000
_cell.length_c   1.000
_cell.angle_alpha   90.00
_cell.angle_beta   90.00
_cell.angle_gamma   90.00
#
_symmetry.space_group_name_H-M   'P 1'
#
loop_
_entity.id
_entity.type
_entity.pdbx_description
1 polymer ?
#
loop_
_entity_poly.entity_id
_entity_poly.type
_entity_poly.pdbx_seq_one_letter_code
_entity_poly.pdbx_strand_id
1 'polypeptide(L)'
;MLVKNDKKWCWCLCEHVGYPQKSIEDAVKDFAETYPAEEVPMIRVGNPYYYVPTVDAERVINDIIDYDLDDEIAEYSEDYLLHVELKQIDILQEKLTKAFREWEEQNGYKNTSFVILETINPFKNKE
;
A
#
# COMPACT_ATOMS: atom_id res chain seq x y z
N MET A 1 -2.90 -3.44 -1.62
CA MET A 1 -1.57 -4.10 -1.64
C MET A 1 -0.51 -3.22 -0.98
N LEU A 2 0.54 -3.82 -0.51
CA LEU A 2 1.65 -3.07 0.10
C LEU A 2 2.63 -2.63 -0.98
N VAL A 3 2.98 -1.34 -0.97
CA VAL A 3 3.90 -0.74 -1.94
C VAL A 3 5.07 -0.11 -1.19
N LYS A 4 6.28 -0.51 -1.60
CA LYS A 4 7.53 -0.02 -1.03
C LYS A 4 7.81 1.40 -1.50
N ASN A 5 8.18 2.28 -0.56
CA ASN A 5 8.74 3.58 -0.90
C ASN A 5 10.27 3.51 -0.76
N ASP A 6 10.96 3.25 -1.84
CA ASP A 6 12.40 3.08 -1.87
C ASP A 6 13.19 4.39 -1.70
N LYS A 7 12.49 5.51 -1.63
CA LYS A 7 13.09 6.84 -1.41
C LYS A 7 13.08 7.26 0.06
N LYS A 8 12.46 6.45 0.92
CA LYS A 8 12.39 6.71 2.36
C LYS A 8 13.02 5.58 3.14
N TRP A 9 13.55 5.91 4.31
CA TRP A 9 14.23 4.97 5.19
C TRP A 9 13.81 5.19 6.62
N CYS A 10 13.60 4.10 7.35
CA CYS A 10 13.27 4.11 8.77
C CYS A 10 14.32 3.32 9.53
N TRP A 11 14.73 3.81 10.70
CA TRP A 11 15.53 3.00 11.60
C TRP A 11 14.63 1.98 12.32
N CYS A 12 15.18 0.82 12.63
CA CYS A 12 14.47 -0.26 13.32
C CYS A 12 15.36 -0.80 14.44
N LEU A 13 14.80 -0.87 15.65
CA LEU A 13 15.47 -1.48 16.81
C LEU A 13 14.42 -2.30 17.56
N CYS A 14 14.51 -3.63 17.46
CA CYS A 14 13.51 -4.53 18.02
C CYS A 14 12.10 -4.19 17.49
N GLU A 15 11.17 -3.82 18.37
CA GLU A 15 9.80 -3.46 17.99
C GLU A 15 9.62 -1.97 17.69
N HIS A 16 10.66 -1.18 17.89
CA HIS A 16 10.60 0.26 17.66
C HIS A 16 11.03 0.61 16.25
N VAL A 17 10.24 1.45 15.59
CA VAL A 17 10.49 1.90 14.22
C VAL A 17 10.38 3.43 14.17
N GLY A 18 11.37 4.08 13.57
CA GLY A 18 11.34 5.53 13.39
C GLY A 18 10.47 5.95 12.22
N TYR A 19 10.18 7.24 12.16
CA TYR A 19 9.43 7.81 11.04
C TYR A 19 10.28 7.82 9.77
N PRO A 20 9.67 7.73 8.58
CA PRO A 20 10.40 7.74 7.32
C PRO A 20 11.24 8.99 7.12
N GLN A 21 12.50 8.79 6.76
CA GLN A 21 13.48 9.84 6.49
C GLN A 21 13.92 9.77 5.03
N LYS A 22 14.56 10.81 4.55
CA LYS A 22 14.98 10.94 3.14
C LYS A 22 16.15 10.05 2.74
N SER A 23 16.92 9.58 3.71
CA SER A 23 18.13 8.78 3.46
C SER A 23 18.43 7.87 4.63
N ILE A 24 19.31 6.89 4.41
CA ILE A 24 19.83 6.03 5.47
C ILE A 24 20.53 6.87 6.52
N GLU A 25 21.33 7.85 6.09
CA GLU A 25 22.05 8.73 7.01
C GLU A 25 21.10 9.50 7.92
N ASP A 26 20.01 10.03 7.36
CA ASP A 26 19.01 10.75 8.13
C ASP A 26 18.29 9.83 9.11
N ALA A 27 18.03 8.58 8.72
CA ALA A 27 17.42 7.59 9.61
C ALA A 27 18.33 7.27 10.80
N VAL A 28 19.61 7.09 10.57
CA VAL A 28 20.63 6.85 11.62
C VAL A 28 20.72 8.05 12.55
N LYS A 29 20.72 9.25 11.99
CA LYS A 29 20.75 10.50 12.76
C LYS A 29 19.52 10.66 13.63
N ASP A 30 18.34 10.38 13.08
CA ASP A 30 17.09 10.43 13.82
C ASP A 30 17.10 9.48 15.01
N PHE A 31 17.61 8.27 14.83
CA PHE A 31 17.78 7.32 15.94
C PHE A 31 18.68 7.88 17.04
N ALA A 32 19.83 8.42 16.66
CA ALA A 32 20.79 8.95 17.60
C ALA A 32 20.21 10.12 18.42
N GLU A 33 19.39 10.93 17.79
CA GLU A 33 18.72 12.06 18.47
C GLU A 33 17.58 11.58 19.38
N THR A 34 16.88 10.52 18.97
CA THR A 34 15.76 9.98 19.75
C THR A 34 16.22 9.18 20.96
N TYR A 35 17.30 8.42 20.81
CA TYR A 35 17.86 7.57 21.87
C TYR A 35 19.35 7.81 22.03
N PRO A 36 19.75 8.95 22.63
CA PRO A 36 21.18 9.30 22.73
C PRO A 36 22.04 8.33 23.54
N ALA A 37 21.42 7.55 24.43
CA ALA A 37 22.12 6.60 25.30
C ALA A 37 22.32 5.23 24.64
N GLU A 38 21.66 4.97 23.49
CA GLU A 38 21.74 3.69 22.82
C GLU A 38 22.89 3.63 21.80
N GLU A 39 23.37 2.41 21.53
CA GLU A 39 24.43 2.20 20.56
C GLU A 39 23.88 2.24 19.14
N VAL A 40 24.32 3.22 18.36
CA VAL A 40 23.89 3.41 16.97
C VAL A 40 24.13 2.17 16.10
N PRO A 41 25.27 1.44 16.22
CA PRO A 41 25.50 0.24 15.40
C PRO A 41 24.51 -0.91 15.61
N MET A 42 23.69 -0.86 16.65
CA MET A 42 22.70 -1.90 16.93
C MET A 42 21.49 -1.82 16.03
N ILE A 43 21.24 -0.70 15.37
CA ILE A 43 20.04 -0.51 14.56
C ILE A 43 20.18 -1.11 13.17
N ARG A 44 19.04 -1.37 12.57
CA ARG A 44 18.90 -1.71 11.16
C ARG A 44 18.03 -0.65 10.49
N VAL A 45 18.04 -0.61 9.18
CA VAL A 45 17.21 0.32 8.42
C VAL A 45 16.43 -0.42 7.36
N GLY A 46 15.24 0.09 7.03
CA GLY A 46 14.40 -0.48 6.00
C GLY A 46 13.53 0.57 5.35
N ASN A 47 13.01 0.22 4.19
CA ASN A 47 12.06 1.08 3.49
C ASN A 47 10.65 0.83 4.03
N PRO A 48 9.83 1.89 4.18
CA PRO A 48 8.44 1.70 4.59
C PRO A 48 7.59 1.17 3.44
N TYR A 49 6.69 0.23 3.76
CA TYR A 49 5.67 -0.25 2.84
C TYR A 49 4.33 0.32 3.28
N TYR A 50 3.62 0.95 2.36
CA TYR A 50 2.31 1.55 2.59
C TYR A 50 1.23 0.71 1.92
N TYR A 51 0.05 0.67 2.53
CA TYR A 51 -1.11 0.07 1.89
C TYR A 51 -1.66 1.02 0.83
N VAL A 52 -1.80 0.49 -0.39
CA VAL A 52 -2.40 1.22 -1.51
C VAL A 52 -3.59 0.40 -1.99
N PRO A 53 -4.81 0.97 -1.98
CA PRO A 53 -6.00 0.23 -2.35
C PRO A 53 -6.03 -0.11 -3.84
N THR A 54 -6.56 -1.29 -4.14
CA THR A 54 -6.87 -1.73 -5.50
C THR A 54 -8.30 -2.23 -5.49
N VAL A 55 -9.11 -1.75 -6.42
CA VAL A 55 -10.50 -2.19 -6.55
C VAL A 55 -10.52 -3.42 -7.44
N ASP A 56 -11.06 -4.53 -6.94
CA ASP A 56 -11.19 -5.76 -7.70
C ASP A 56 -12.44 -5.66 -8.59
N ALA A 57 -12.24 -5.43 -9.89
CA ALA A 57 -13.33 -5.22 -10.84
C ALA A 57 -14.19 -6.47 -11.03
N GLU A 58 -13.60 -7.65 -10.97
CA GLU A 58 -14.35 -8.91 -11.08
C GLU A 58 -15.36 -9.03 -9.92
N ARG A 59 -14.93 -8.69 -8.73
CA ARG A 59 -15.77 -8.69 -7.54
C ARG A 59 -16.91 -7.67 -7.67
N VAL A 60 -16.62 -6.49 -8.20
CA VAL A 60 -17.62 -5.44 -8.43
C VAL A 60 -18.68 -5.95 -9.42
N ILE A 61 -18.27 -6.58 -10.51
CA ILE A 61 -19.17 -7.15 -11.51
C ILE A 61 -20.05 -8.23 -10.87
N ASN A 62 -19.46 -9.12 -10.10
CA ASN A 62 -20.20 -10.19 -9.42
C ASN A 62 -21.20 -9.63 -8.41
N ASP A 63 -20.83 -8.59 -7.68
CA ASP A 63 -21.74 -7.94 -6.72
C ASP A 63 -22.92 -7.29 -7.43
N ILE A 64 -22.72 -6.71 -8.61
CA ILE A 64 -23.81 -6.12 -9.40
C ILE A 64 -24.80 -7.20 -9.83
N ILE A 65 -24.30 -8.33 -10.33
CA ILE A 65 -25.14 -9.43 -10.80
C ILE A 65 -25.88 -10.09 -9.65
N ASP A 66 -25.18 -10.36 -8.54
CA ASP A 66 -25.72 -11.16 -7.44
C ASP A 66 -26.57 -10.37 -6.46
N TYR A 67 -26.29 -9.08 -6.27
CA TYR A 67 -26.91 -8.30 -5.20
C TYR A 67 -27.61 -7.03 -5.65
N ASP A 68 -27.14 -6.37 -6.71
CA ASP A 68 -27.70 -5.09 -7.14
C ASP A 68 -28.81 -5.23 -8.18
N LEU A 69 -28.73 -6.26 -9.01
CA LEU A 69 -29.71 -6.49 -10.08
C LEU A 69 -31.08 -6.81 -9.49
N ASP A 70 -32.09 -5.97 -9.80
CA ASP A 70 -33.45 -6.12 -9.26
C ASP A 70 -34.08 -7.45 -9.70
N ASP A 71 -34.78 -8.12 -8.78
CA ASP A 71 -35.43 -9.41 -9.03
C ASP A 71 -36.39 -9.36 -10.20
N GLU A 72 -37.07 -8.22 -10.39
CA GLU A 72 -38.07 -8.04 -11.46
C GLU A 72 -37.46 -8.14 -12.86
N ILE A 73 -36.15 -7.87 -13.00
CA ILE A 73 -35.48 -7.90 -14.29
C ILE A 73 -34.43 -9.03 -14.40
N ALA A 74 -34.04 -9.65 -13.29
CA ALA A 74 -33.02 -10.66 -13.27
C ALA A 74 -33.26 -11.82 -14.24
N GLU A 75 -34.49 -12.30 -14.30
CA GLU A 75 -34.90 -13.39 -15.17
C GLU A 75 -34.74 -13.05 -16.67
N TYR A 76 -34.80 -11.77 -17.02
CA TYR A 76 -34.64 -11.28 -18.40
C TYR A 76 -33.21 -10.83 -18.70
N SER A 77 -32.32 -10.93 -17.74
CA SER A 77 -30.94 -10.42 -17.82
C SER A 77 -29.91 -11.54 -17.67
N GLU A 78 -30.24 -12.76 -18.05
CA GLU A 78 -29.30 -13.91 -17.94
C GLU A 78 -28.02 -13.71 -18.71
N ASP A 79 -28.05 -12.96 -19.82
CA ASP A 79 -26.87 -12.71 -20.65
C ASP A 79 -26.08 -11.47 -20.22
N TYR A 80 -26.58 -10.73 -19.22
CA TYR A 80 -25.93 -9.51 -18.77
C TYR A 80 -24.56 -9.82 -18.17
N LEU A 81 -23.51 -9.25 -18.74
CA LEU A 81 -22.11 -9.41 -18.31
C LEU A 81 -21.61 -10.86 -18.41
N LEU A 82 -22.29 -11.71 -19.18
CA LEU A 82 -21.93 -13.12 -19.30
C LEU A 82 -20.62 -13.34 -20.07
N HIS A 83 -20.32 -12.51 -21.07
CA HIS A 83 -19.17 -12.67 -21.96
C HIS A 83 -18.09 -11.60 -21.76
N VAL A 84 -17.90 -11.13 -20.54
CA VAL A 84 -16.85 -10.15 -20.23
C VAL A 84 -15.48 -10.81 -20.37
N GLU A 85 -14.60 -10.19 -21.15
CA GLU A 85 -13.23 -10.67 -21.36
C GLU A 85 -12.30 -10.15 -20.27
N LEU A 86 -11.23 -10.91 -19.97
CA LEU A 86 -10.21 -10.51 -18.98
C LEU A 86 -9.63 -9.13 -19.25
N LYS A 87 -9.40 -8.82 -20.51
CA LYS A 87 -8.87 -7.51 -20.94
C LYS A 87 -9.81 -6.38 -20.53
N GLN A 88 -11.11 -6.61 -20.63
CA GLN A 88 -12.14 -5.63 -20.26
C GLN A 88 -12.21 -5.45 -18.74
N ILE A 89 -12.04 -6.54 -17.99
CA ILE A 89 -11.99 -6.50 -16.52
C ILE A 89 -10.77 -5.69 -16.07
N ASP A 90 -9.61 -5.92 -16.69
CA ASP A 90 -8.38 -5.18 -16.35
C ASP A 90 -8.53 -3.67 -16.57
N ILE A 91 -9.16 -3.27 -17.66
CA ILE A 91 -9.42 -1.85 -17.96
C ILE A 91 -10.36 -1.25 -16.92
N LEU A 92 -11.42 -1.97 -16.57
CA LEU A 92 -12.37 -1.51 -15.55
C LEU A 92 -11.67 -1.39 -14.20
N GLN A 93 -10.83 -2.35 -13.85
CA GLN A 93 -10.08 -2.33 -12.58
C GLN A 93 -9.17 -1.11 -12.47
N GLU A 94 -8.47 -0.76 -13.55
CA GLU A 94 -7.64 0.44 -13.59
C GLU A 94 -8.48 1.69 -13.36
N LYS A 95 -9.63 1.79 -14.03
CA LYS A 95 -10.52 2.96 -13.89
C LYS A 95 -11.09 3.09 -12.49
N LEU A 96 -11.56 1.98 -11.92
CA LEU A 96 -12.15 1.98 -10.57
C LEU A 96 -11.10 2.28 -9.51
N THR A 97 -9.92 1.69 -9.65
CA THR A 97 -8.80 1.91 -8.73
C THR A 97 -8.36 3.36 -8.76
N LYS A 98 -8.23 3.93 -9.96
CA LYS A 98 -7.84 5.33 -10.12
C LYS A 98 -8.88 6.26 -9.48
N ALA A 99 -10.16 6.01 -9.76
CA ALA A 99 -11.24 6.82 -9.19
C ALA A 99 -11.25 6.77 -7.67
N PHE A 100 -11.04 5.58 -7.09
CA PHE A 100 -11.02 5.41 -5.64
C PHE A 100 -9.83 6.14 -5.01
N ARG A 101 -8.64 6.00 -5.60
CA ARG A 101 -7.42 6.66 -5.10
C ARG A 101 -7.53 8.18 -5.16
N GLU A 102 -8.10 8.72 -6.23
CA GLU A 102 -8.34 10.16 -6.37
C GLU A 102 -9.32 10.67 -5.31
N TRP A 103 -10.41 9.93 -5.09
CA TRP A 103 -11.38 10.26 -4.07
C TRP A 103 -10.76 10.24 -2.66
N GLU A 104 -9.98 9.22 -2.37
CA GLU A 104 -9.27 9.06 -1.11
C GLU A 104 -8.33 10.24 -0.85
N GLU A 105 -7.56 10.62 -1.86
CA GLU A 105 -6.62 11.74 -1.79
C GLU A 105 -7.33 13.08 -1.62
N GLN A 106 -8.37 13.32 -2.42
CA GLN A 106 -9.16 14.56 -2.37
C GLN A 106 -9.82 14.78 -1.02
N ASN A 107 -10.17 13.73 -0.32
CA ASN A 107 -10.87 13.81 0.97
C ASN A 107 -9.95 13.56 2.17
N GLY A 108 -8.66 13.38 1.94
CA GLY A 108 -7.69 13.20 3.01
C GLY A 108 -7.77 11.84 3.72
N TYR A 109 -8.26 10.81 3.05
CA TYR A 109 -8.39 9.46 3.62
C TYR A 109 -7.24 8.52 3.28
N LYS A 110 -6.23 9.02 2.56
CA LYS A 110 -5.09 8.21 2.19
C LYS A 110 -4.44 7.58 3.42
N ASN A 111 -4.21 6.27 3.38
CA ASN A 111 -3.60 5.57 4.50
C ASN A 111 -2.13 5.97 4.63
N THR A 112 -1.75 6.47 5.80
CA THR A 112 -0.37 6.88 6.10
C THR A 112 0.38 5.88 6.96
N SER A 113 -0.28 4.81 7.39
CA SER A 113 0.36 3.74 8.15
C SER A 113 1.33 2.95 7.27
N PHE A 114 2.43 2.52 7.86
CA PHE A 114 3.43 1.76 7.14
C PHE A 114 3.97 0.61 7.97
N VAL A 115 4.57 -0.37 7.28
CA VAL A 115 5.28 -1.49 7.92
C VAL A 115 6.65 -1.64 7.27
N ILE A 116 7.57 -2.23 8.00
CA ILE A 116 8.90 -2.56 7.49
C ILE A 116 8.94 -4.08 7.32
N LEU A 117 9.16 -4.55 6.10
CA LEU A 117 9.16 -5.99 5.81
C LEU A 117 10.57 -6.58 5.72
N GLU A 118 11.56 -5.74 5.41
CA GLU A 118 12.95 -6.17 5.27
C GLU A 118 13.87 -5.06 5.74
N THR A 119 15.01 -5.44 6.33
CA THR A 119 15.97 -4.48 6.84
C THR A 119 17.36 -4.84 6.38
N ILE A 120 18.25 -3.83 6.37
CA ILE A 120 19.66 -3.99 6.11
C ILE A 120 20.46 -3.36 7.24
N ASN A 121 21.73 -3.76 7.35
CA ASN A 121 22.65 -3.12 8.26
C ASN A 121 23.15 -1.82 7.60
N PRO A 122 22.88 -0.64 8.21
CA PRO A 122 23.26 0.64 7.59
C PRO A 122 24.77 0.86 7.51
N PHE A 123 25.57 0.07 8.25
CA PHE A 123 27.01 0.24 8.32
C PHE A 123 27.78 -0.79 7.50
N LYS A 124 27.11 -1.80 6.96
CA LYS A 124 27.77 -2.91 6.26
C LYS A 124 28.49 -2.50 4.98
N ASN A 125 27.98 -1.49 4.29
CA ASN A 125 28.52 -1.03 2.99
C ASN A 125 29.58 0.07 3.13
N LYS A 126 30.04 0.36 4.34
CA LYS A 126 31.05 1.38 4.60
C LYS A 126 32.47 0.82 4.74
N GLU A 127 32.61 -0.47 4.55
CA GLU A 127 33.93 -1.12 4.60
C GLU A 127 34.66 -1.05 3.26
#